data_0749e993d67f097294bdd8b368dfa438
#
_entry.id   0749e993d67f097294bdd8b368dfa438
#
_cell.length_a   1.000
_cell.length_b   1.000
_cell.length_c   1.000
_cell.angle_alpha   90.00
_cell.angle_beta   90.00
_cell.angle_gamma   90.00
#
_symmetry.space_group_name_H-M   'P 1'
#
loop_
_entity.id
_entity.type
_entity.pdbx_description
1 polymer ?
#
loop_
_entity_poly.entity_id
_entity_poly.type
_entity_poly.pdbx_seq_one_letter_code
_entity_poly.pdbx_strand_id
1 'polypeptide(L)'
;MSENDANARFIRESIAEPSPIARARAHAIELGASPISAAVGAQIAVLAAATGARSIVEIGTGAGVSGLWLLRGAPQAVLTSIDNEPEHLAAARQAFSDARVPATKARFITGRAADVLPRMNEASYDIVLVDADPENVIDYVEHGLRLVRRGGMVLVPRILGGGRVADPVQRDEVTSAYRSLVQETQESSAVLATVSASGEGLLQLISVGES
;
A
#
# COMPACT_ATOMS: atom_id res chain seq x y z
N MET A 1 -13.55 26.79 6.10
CA MET A 1 -12.76 25.57 6.32
C MET A 1 -13.58 24.71 7.25
N SER A 2 -13.96 23.51 6.84
CA SER A 2 -14.74 22.61 7.70
C SER A 2 -13.87 22.09 8.85
N GLU A 3 -14.49 21.62 9.94
CA GLU A 3 -13.77 20.97 11.06
C GLU A 3 -12.92 19.79 10.57
N ASN A 4 -13.45 19.00 9.64
CA ASN A 4 -12.73 17.90 9.00
C ASN A 4 -11.48 18.36 8.24
N ASP A 5 -11.52 19.51 7.57
CA ASP A 5 -10.37 20.07 6.86
C ASP A 5 -9.27 20.51 7.83
N ALA A 6 -9.67 21.09 8.97
CA ALA A 6 -8.74 21.51 10.01
C ALA A 6 -8.04 20.31 10.66
N ASN A 7 -8.78 19.26 10.99
CA ASN A 7 -8.24 18.02 11.55
C ASN A 7 -7.30 17.30 10.55
N ALA A 8 -7.70 17.20 9.29
CA ALA A 8 -6.87 16.61 8.24
C ALA A 8 -5.56 17.38 8.03
N ARG A 9 -5.61 18.71 8.10
CA ARG A 9 -4.43 19.56 8.04
C ARG A 9 -3.51 19.33 9.24
N PHE A 10 -4.05 19.35 10.46
CA PHE A 10 -3.30 19.10 11.69
C PHE A 10 -2.58 17.75 11.64
N ILE A 11 -3.28 16.67 11.21
CA ILE A 11 -2.69 15.34 11.07
C ILE A 11 -1.51 15.37 10.08
N ARG A 12 -1.68 16.00 8.90
CA ARG A 12 -0.60 16.11 7.92
C ARG A 12 0.61 16.86 8.46
N GLU A 13 0.40 17.95 9.19
CA GLU A 13 1.46 18.78 9.75
C GLU A 13 2.15 18.12 10.97
N SER A 14 1.45 17.24 11.69
CA SER A 14 2.00 16.54 12.87
C SER A 14 2.91 15.35 12.53
N ILE A 15 2.88 14.86 11.29
CA ILE A 15 3.66 13.70 10.89
C ILE A 15 5.04 14.15 10.37
N ALA A 16 6.08 13.82 11.13
CA ALA A 16 7.46 14.02 10.71
C ALA A 16 7.88 12.90 9.74
N GLU A 17 7.93 13.22 8.45
CA GLU A 17 8.46 12.28 7.45
C GLU A 17 9.99 12.22 7.53
N PRO A 18 10.60 11.01 7.66
CA PRO A 18 12.05 10.86 7.69
C PRO A 18 12.71 11.38 6.40
N SER A 19 13.86 12.05 6.53
CA SER A 19 14.56 12.66 5.39
C SER A 19 14.82 11.72 4.20
N PRO A 20 15.17 10.42 4.37
CA PRO A 20 15.30 9.52 3.23
C PRO A 20 13.99 9.31 2.48
N ILE A 21 12.86 9.20 3.20
CA ILE A 21 11.54 9.02 2.61
C ILE A 21 11.09 10.30 1.90
N ALA A 22 11.34 11.47 2.51
CA ALA A 22 11.04 12.76 1.88
C ALA A 22 11.80 12.97 0.55
N ARG A 23 13.07 12.53 0.48
CA ARG A 23 13.84 12.55 -0.79
C ARG A 23 13.27 11.58 -1.82
N ALA A 24 12.93 10.36 -1.41
CA ALA A 24 12.29 9.39 -2.29
C ALA A 24 10.96 9.93 -2.86
N ARG A 25 10.18 10.62 -2.02
CA ARG A 25 8.93 11.28 -2.43
C ARG A 25 9.18 12.37 -3.47
N ALA A 26 10.15 13.25 -3.24
CA ALA A 26 10.50 14.29 -4.21
C ALA A 26 10.87 13.69 -5.57
N HIS A 27 11.71 12.67 -5.57
CA HIS A 27 12.11 11.96 -6.78
C HIS A 27 10.92 11.22 -7.45
N ALA A 28 10.01 10.61 -6.67
CA ALA A 28 8.80 10.01 -7.21
C ALA A 28 7.95 11.02 -8.01
N ILE A 29 7.79 12.22 -7.47
CA ILE A 29 7.03 13.31 -8.14
C ILE A 29 7.74 13.76 -9.43
N GLU A 30 9.06 13.86 -9.43
CA GLU A 30 9.86 14.18 -10.62
C GLU A 30 9.70 13.13 -11.73
N LEU A 31 9.54 11.86 -11.37
CA LEU A 31 9.27 10.75 -12.28
C LEU A 31 7.79 10.65 -12.71
N GLY A 32 6.92 11.55 -12.23
CA GLY A 32 5.48 11.51 -12.51
C GLY A 32 4.71 10.46 -11.72
N ALA A 33 5.36 9.78 -10.78
CA ALA A 33 4.68 8.85 -9.88
C ALA A 33 3.93 9.62 -8.77
N SER A 34 2.87 9.00 -8.25
CA SER A 34 2.04 9.56 -7.17
C SER A 34 2.26 8.77 -5.87
N PRO A 35 3.25 9.11 -5.03
CA PRO A 35 3.51 8.38 -3.80
C PRO A 35 2.38 8.58 -2.77
N ILE A 36 2.14 7.59 -1.92
CA ILE A 36 1.20 7.70 -0.80
C ILE A 36 1.53 8.89 0.09
N SER A 37 0.54 9.51 0.73
CA SER A 37 0.77 10.60 1.67
C SER A 37 1.59 10.15 2.91
N ALA A 38 2.23 11.09 3.59
CA ALA A 38 2.97 10.77 4.83
C ALA A 38 2.06 10.20 5.92
N ALA A 39 0.78 10.61 5.94
CA ALA A 39 -0.22 10.09 6.88
C ALA A 39 -0.49 8.59 6.64
N VAL A 40 -0.72 8.20 5.40
CA VAL A 40 -0.87 6.78 5.03
C VAL A 40 0.43 6.03 5.29
N GLY A 41 1.59 6.62 4.93
CA GLY A 41 2.90 6.03 5.19
C GLY A 41 3.13 5.73 6.68
N ALA A 42 2.84 6.69 7.56
CA ALA A 42 2.94 6.48 9.00
C ALA A 42 1.97 5.40 9.50
N GLN A 43 0.75 5.35 8.97
CA GLN A 43 -0.24 4.34 9.33
C GLN A 43 0.20 2.93 8.92
N ILE A 44 0.67 2.73 7.68
CA ILE A 44 1.15 1.40 7.25
C ILE A 44 2.39 0.96 8.03
N ALA A 45 3.25 1.89 8.46
CA ALA A 45 4.38 1.58 9.34
C ALA A 45 3.90 1.07 10.71
N VAL A 46 2.89 1.73 11.31
CA VAL A 46 2.30 1.27 12.58
C VAL A 46 1.67 -0.11 12.43
N LEU A 47 0.95 -0.36 11.34
CA LEU A 47 0.35 -1.66 11.05
C LEU A 47 1.41 -2.74 10.86
N ALA A 48 2.50 -2.44 10.14
CA ALA A 48 3.61 -3.37 9.95
C ALA A 48 4.30 -3.72 11.28
N ALA A 49 4.44 -2.75 12.17
CA ALA A 49 4.96 -2.98 13.52
C ALA A 49 4.00 -3.83 14.37
N ALA A 50 2.69 -3.51 14.35
CA ALA A 50 1.67 -4.20 15.13
C ALA A 50 1.50 -5.68 14.73
N THR A 51 1.62 -5.98 13.44
CA THR A 51 1.59 -7.36 12.92
C THR A 51 2.89 -8.13 13.19
N GLY A 52 3.96 -7.44 13.58
CA GLY A 52 5.28 -8.05 13.69
C GLY A 52 5.78 -8.60 12.36
N ALA A 53 5.45 -7.94 11.25
CA ALA A 53 5.66 -8.43 9.90
C ALA A 53 7.12 -8.83 9.63
N ARG A 54 7.29 -9.97 8.97
CA ARG A 54 8.58 -10.55 8.54
C ARG A 54 8.69 -10.70 7.03
N SER A 55 7.56 -10.83 6.34
CA SER A 55 7.47 -11.05 4.90
C SER A 55 6.38 -10.15 4.32
N ILE A 56 6.77 -9.23 3.43
CA ILE A 56 5.89 -8.20 2.88
C ILE A 56 5.97 -8.27 1.35
N VAL A 57 4.81 -8.17 0.70
CA VAL A 57 4.71 -7.94 -0.75
C VAL A 57 4.17 -6.54 -0.99
N GLU A 58 4.72 -5.86 -1.97
CA GLU A 58 4.24 -4.57 -2.46
C GLU A 58 4.00 -4.66 -3.96
N ILE A 59 2.81 -4.25 -4.37
CA ILE A 59 2.39 -4.15 -5.77
C ILE A 59 2.33 -2.66 -6.11
N GLY A 60 3.23 -2.21 -6.97
CA GLY A 60 3.49 -0.79 -7.23
C GLY A 60 4.61 -0.26 -6.32
N THR A 61 5.84 -0.31 -6.82
CA THR A 61 7.04 0.15 -6.10
C THR A 61 7.16 1.68 -6.13
N GLY A 62 6.86 2.30 -7.28
CA GLY A 62 7.20 3.68 -7.52
C GLY A 62 8.66 3.97 -7.18
N ALA A 63 8.96 5.11 -6.57
CA ALA A 63 10.33 5.42 -6.09
C ALA A 63 10.62 4.89 -4.66
N GLY A 64 9.84 3.93 -4.15
CA GLY A 64 10.12 3.21 -2.90
C GLY A 64 9.61 3.88 -1.62
N VAL A 65 8.72 4.87 -1.71
CA VAL A 65 8.20 5.62 -0.55
C VAL A 65 7.45 4.69 0.42
N SER A 66 6.49 3.94 -0.08
CA SER A 66 5.67 3.00 0.71
C SER A 66 6.50 1.86 1.29
N GLY A 67 7.40 1.28 0.50
CA GLY A 67 8.32 0.24 0.97
C GLY A 67 9.23 0.69 2.11
N LEU A 68 9.74 1.94 2.06
CA LEU A 68 10.53 2.52 3.15
C LEU A 68 9.70 2.74 4.42
N TRP A 69 8.43 3.15 4.31
CA TRP A 69 7.52 3.25 5.45
C TRP A 69 7.23 1.87 6.05
N LEU A 70 6.97 0.84 5.23
CA LEU A 70 6.74 -0.53 5.69
C LEU A 70 7.95 -1.06 6.47
N LEU A 71 9.16 -0.92 5.92
CA LEU A 71 10.39 -1.36 6.60
C LEU A 71 10.77 -0.51 7.81
N ARG A 72 10.32 0.74 7.89
CA ARG A 72 10.43 1.53 9.12
C ARG A 72 9.65 0.91 10.26
N GLY A 73 8.43 0.41 10.00
CA GLY A 73 7.60 -0.28 11.00
C GLY A 73 8.08 -1.71 11.28
N ALA A 74 8.61 -2.38 10.28
CA ALA A 74 9.06 -3.77 10.36
C ALA A 74 10.51 -3.92 9.85
N PRO A 75 11.52 -3.44 10.59
CA PRO A 75 12.92 -3.40 10.12
C PRO A 75 13.53 -4.79 9.93
N GLN A 76 12.92 -5.83 10.49
CA GLN A 76 13.33 -7.21 10.32
C GLN A 76 12.66 -7.90 9.12
N ALA A 77 11.67 -7.28 8.50
CA ALA A 77 10.97 -7.85 7.36
C ALA A 77 11.87 -7.90 6.11
N VAL A 78 11.48 -8.78 5.20
CA VAL A 78 11.93 -8.79 3.81
C VAL A 78 10.77 -8.30 2.95
N LEU A 79 11.00 -7.24 2.19
CA LEU A 79 10.07 -6.68 1.23
C LEU A 79 10.34 -7.29 -0.15
N THR A 80 9.30 -7.81 -0.79
CA THR A 80 9.29 -8.11 -2.22
C THR A 80 8.41 -7.08 -2.90
N SER A 81 8.98 -6.21 -3.71
CA SER A 81 8.29 -5.12 -4.37
C SER A 81 8.30 -5.31 -5.89
N ILE A 82 7.12 -5.14 -6.52
CA ILE A 82 6.87 -5.44 -7.93
C ILE A 82 6.44 -4.16 -8.63
N ASP A 83 7.08 -3.85 -9.75
CA ASP A 83 6.70 -2.72 -10.61
C ASP A 83 7.03 -3.07 -12.07
N ASN A 84 6.23 -2.56 -13.00
CA ASN A 84 6.46 -2.75 -14.43
C ASN A 84 7.41 -1.70 -15.02
N GLU A 85 7.67 -0.59 -14.31
CA GLU A 85 8.51 0.51 -14.76
C GLU A 85 9.96 0.37 -14.25
N PRO A 86 10.94 0.08 -15.12
CA PRO A 86 12.34 -0.09 -14.68
C PRO A 86 12.93 1.17 -14.02
N GLU A 87 12.49 2.36 -14.43
CA GLU A 87 12.95 3.63 -13.87
C GLU A 87 12.48 3.81 -12.42
N HIS A 88 11.24 3.41 -12.11
CA HIS A 88 10.74 3.38 -10.74
C HIS A 88 11.60 2.48 -9.84
N LEU A 89 11.89 1.27 -10.32
CA LEU A 89 12.72 0.33 -9.56
C LEU A 89 14.17 0.81 -9.39
N ALA A 90 14.72 1.52 -10.37
CA ALA A 90 16.04 2.13 -10.23
C ALA A 90 16.04 3.22 -9.15
N ALA A 91 15.03 4.10 -9.15
CA ALA A 91 14.83 5.13 -8.14
C ALA A 91 14.61 4.51 -6.75
N ALA A 92 13.80 3.47 -6.63
CA ALA A 92 13.57 2.76 -5.38
C ALA A 92 14.86 2.14 -4.82
N ARG A 93 15.67 1.47 -5.65
CA ARG A 93 16.98 0.93 -5.21
C ARG A 93 17.89 2.03 -4.67
N GLN A 94 17.92 3.20 -5.33
CA GLN A 94 18.71 4.33 -4.84
C GLN A 94 18.16 4.85 -3.50
N ALA A 95 16.84 5.02 -3.37
CA ALA A 95 16.18 5.48 -2.14
C ALA A 95 16.46 4.53 -0.96
N PHE A 96 16.42 3.22 -1.18
CA PHE A 96 16.74 2.21 -0.16
C PHE A 96 18.21 2.25 0.24
N SER A 97 19.12 2.43 -0.72
CA SER A 97 20.55 2.62 -0.45
C SER A 97 20.81 3.87 0.41
N ASP A 98 20.17 5.00 0.05
CA ASP A 98 20.27 6.27 0.79
C ASP A 98 19.68 6.18 2.21
N ALA A 99 18.65 5.36 2.38
CA ALA A 99 18.06 5.02 3.67
C ALA A 99 18.88 3.98 4.46
N ARG A 100 19.98 3.46 3.89
CA ARG A 100 20.83 2.42 4.48
C ARG A 100 20.08 1.11 4.77
N VAL A 101 19.07 0.80 3.96
CA VAL A 101 18.39 -0.50 4.02
C VAL A 101 19.31 -1.56 3.41
N PRO A 102 19.66 -2.64 4.13
CA PRO A 102 20.48 -3.71 3.58
C PRO A 102 19.85 -4.34 2.33
N ALA A 103 20.64 -4.62 1.30
CA ALA A 103 20.15 -5.22 0.05
C ALA A 103 19.40 -6.55 0.24
N THR A 104 19.69 -7.26 1.33
CA THR A 104 18.99 -8.49 1.72
C THR A 104 17.57 -8.27 2.24
N LYS A 105 17.18 -7.02 2.51
CA LYS A 105 15.86 -6.65 3.05
C LYS A 105 14.86 -6.22 1.98
N ALA A 106 15.30 -6.02 0.74
CA ALA A 106 14.42 -5.62 -0.34
C ALA A 106 14.76 -6.38 -1.63
N ARG A 107 13.75 -7.02 -2.20
CA ARG A 107 13.81 -7.68 -3.49
C ARG A 107 12.89 -6.94 -4.46
N PHE A 108 13.46 -6.36 -5.50
CA PHE A 108 12.73 -5.64 -6.55
C PHE A 108 12.56 -6.52 -7.79
N ILE A 109 11.33 -6.71 -8.21
CA ILE A 109 10.95 -7.54 -9.39
C ILE A 109 10.39 -6.60 -10.45
N THR A 110 11.06 -6.57 -11.62
CA THR A 110 10.54 -5.88 -12.79
C THR A 110 9.55 -6.80 -13.51
N GLY A 111 8.30 -6.37 -13.65
CA GLY A 111 7.28 -7.12 -14.37
C GLY A 111 5.87 -6.71 -13.99
N ARG A 112 4.92 -7.16 -14.78
CA ARG A 112 3.50 -6.95 -14.48
C ARG A 112 3.10 -7.80 -13.28
N ALA A 113 2.37 -7.20 -12.34
CA ALA A 113 1.92 -7.92 -11.14
C ALA A 113 1.07 -9.15 -11.51
N ALA A 114 0.20 -9.05 -12.52
CA ALA A 114 -0.61 -10.15 -13.02
C ALA A 114 0.22 -11.39 -13.47
N ASP A 115 1.47 -11.21 -13.90
CA ASP A 115 2.35 -12.29 -14.31
C ASP A 115 3.19 -12.87 -13.15
N VAL A 116 3.41 -12.06 -12.11
CA VAL A 116 4.27 -12.40 -10.96
C VAL A 116 3.45 -13.05 -9.84
N LEU A 117 2.33 -12.44 -9.46
CA LEU A 117 1.52 -12.86 -8.31
C LEU A 117 1.04 -14.32 -8.36
N PRO A 118 0.62 -14.89 -9.53
CA PRO A 118 0.19 -16.28 -9.59
C PRO A 118 1.28 -17.29 -9.24
N ARG A 119 2.56 -16.90 -9.31
CA ARG A 119 3.72 -17.75 -9.04
C ARG A 119 4.24 -17.63 -7.61
N MET A 120 3.64 -16.75 -6.80
CA MET A 120 4.04 -16.52 -5.41
C MET A 120 3.34 -17.51 -4.48
N ASN A 121 4.02 -17.84 -3.38
CA ASN A 121 3.54 -18.82 -2.41
C ASN A 121 2.31 -18.30 -1.65
N GLU A 122 1.29 -19.14 -1.56
CA GLU A 122 0.07 -18.86 -0.79
C GLU A 122 0.35 -18.85 0.71
N ALA A 123 -0.48 -18.10 1.46
CA ALA A 123 -0.47 -18.02 2.93
C ALA A 123 0.94 -17.83 3.54
N SER A 124 1.84 -17.11 2.84
CA SER A 124 3.26 -16.99 3.19
C SER A 124 3.69 -15.58 3.59
N TYR A 125 2.80 -14.60 3.47
CA TYR A 125 3.14 -13.20 3.70
C TYR A 125 2.33 -12.63 4.85
N ASP A 126 2.93 -11.70 5.57
CA ASP A 126 2.28 -10.99 6.67
C ASP A 126 1.48 -9.80 6.17
N ILE A 127 1.99 -9.11 5.16
CA ILE A 127 1.34 -7.94 4.57
C ILE A 127 1.48 -8.00 3.05
N VAL A 128 0.39 -7.65 2.35
CA VAL A 128 0.39 -7.28 0.93
C VAL A 128 -0.12 -5.85 0.81
N LEU A 129 0.71 -4.94 0.27
CA LEU A 129 0.30 -3.59 -0.09
C LEU A 129 -0.04 -3.54 -1.57
N VAL A 130 -1.23 -3.04 -1.91
CA VAL A 130 -1.73 -2.89 -3.28
C VAL A 130 -1.79 -1.42 -3.64
N ASP A 131 -0.77 -0.90 -4.32
CA ASP A 131 -0.62 0.52 -4.68
C ASP A 131 -0.17 0.68 -6.15
N ALA A 132 -0.78 -0.08 -7.04
CA ALA A 132 -0.53 -0.05 -8.49
C ALA A 132 -1.73 0.53 -9.26
N ASP A 133 -1.84 0.16 -10.54
CA ASP A 133 -2.90 0.60 -11.43
C ASP A 133 -4.29 0.24 -10.86
N PRO A 134 -5.17 1.24 -10.69
CA PRO A 134 -6.45 1.03 -10.01
C PRO A 134 -7.45 0.18 -10.80
N GLU A 135 -7.24 0.03 -12.11
CA GLU A 135 -8.08 -0.78 -12.99
C GLU A 135 -8.04 -2.28 -12.64
N ASN A 136 -6.93 -2.74 -12.07
CA ASN A 136 -6.72 -4.12 -11.66
C ASN A 136 -6.80 -4.34 -10.14
N VAL A 137 -7.33 -3.37 -9.39
CA VAL A 137 -7.30 -3.40 -7.92
C VAL A 137 -8.00 -4.63 -7.33
N ILE A 138 -9.12 -5.06 -7.91
CA ILE A 138 -9.88 -6.23 -7.44
C ILE A 138 -9.02 -7.48 -7.57
N ASP A 139 -8.47 -7.74 -8.75
CA ASP A 139 -7.59 -8.89 -9.00
C ASP A 139 -6.36 -8.89 -8.07
N TYR A 140 -5.77 -7.71 -7.83
CA TYR A 140 -4.63 -7.59 -6.93
C TYR A 140 -5.00 -7.86 -5.48
N VAL A 141 -6.19 -7.44 -5.03
CA VAL A 141 -6.68 -7.75 -3.68
C VAL A 141 -7.01 -9.23 -3.53
N GLU A 142 -7.63 -9.87 -4.52
CA GLU A 142 -7.86 -11.33 -4.52
C GLU A 142 -6.54 -12.10 -4.40
N HIS A 143 -5.54 -11.73 -5.22
CA HIS A 143 -4.20 -12.29 -5.09
C HIS A 143 -3.60 -11.98 -3.71
N GLY A 144 -3.75 -10.77 -3.21
CA GLY A 144 -3.27 -10.38 -1.89
C GLY A 144 -3.84 -11.25 -0.78
N LEU A 145 -5.14 -11.50 -0.79
CA LEU A 145 -5.83 -12.35 0.19
C LEU A 145 -5.37 -13.82 0.10
N ARG A 146 -5.08 -14.33 -1.09
CA ARG A 146 -4.48 -15.66 -1.28
C ARG A 146 -3.05 -15.74 -0.72
N LEU A 147 -2.28 -14.67 -0.86
CA LEU A 147 -0.87 -14.63 -0.47
C LEU A 147 -0.68 -14.43 1.04
N VAL A 148 -1.55 -13.67 1.71
CA VAL A 148 -1.40 -13.44 3.15
C VAL A 148 -1.77 -14.68 3.95
N ARG A 149 -1.02 -14.91 5.04
CA ARG A 149 -1.38 -15.93 6.00
C ARG A 149 -2.63 -15.52 6.81
N ARG A 150 -3.25 -16.44 7.51
CA ARG A 150 -4.28 -16.10 8.50
C ARG A 150 -3.74 -15.10 9.52
N GLY A 151 -4.48 -14.02 9.76
CA GLY A 151 -4.06 -12.87 10.56
C GLY A 151 -3.12 -11.91 9.83
N GLY A 152 -2.76 -12.19 8.57
CA GLY A 152 -2.05 -11.26 7.71
C GLY A 152 -2.98 -10.19 7.14
N MET A 153 -2.42 -9.15 6.55
CA MET A 153 -3.15 -7.96 6.11
C MET A 153 -2.97 -7.70 4.62
N VAL A 154 -4.07 -7.28 3.97
CA VAL A 154 -4.02 -6.60 2.67
C VAL A 154 -4.35 -5.12 2.90
N LEU A 155 -3.52 -4.23 2.36
CA LEU A 155 -3.62 -2.78 2.52
C LEU A 155 -3.76 -2.14 1.14
N VAL A 156 -4.81 -1.32 0.95
CA VAL A 156 -5.07 -0.64 -0.33
C VAL A 156 -5.16 0.87 -0.09
N PRO A 157 -4.10 1.63 -0.38
CA PRO A 157 -4.13 3.08 -0.33
C PRO A 157 -5.05 3.67 -1.40
N ARG A 158 -5.40 4.95 -1.25
CA ARG A 158 -6.20 5.74 -2.20
C ARG A 158 -7.60 5.21 -2.47
N ILE A 159 -8.11 4.33 -1.63
CA ILE A 159 -9.42 3.68 -1.81
C ILE A 159 -10.59 4.66 -1.90
N LEU A 160 -10.45 5.90 -1.40
CA LEU A 160 -11.49 6.94 -1.50
C LEU A 160 -11.46 7.71 -2.83
N GLY A 161 -10.50 7.44 -3.71
CA GLY A 161 -10.43 8.00 -5.06
C GLY A 161 -10.44 9.54 -5.11
N GLY A 162 -9.86 10.21 -4.11
CA GLY A 162 -9.92 11.68 -4.01
C GLY A 162 -11.32 12.22 -3.74
N GLY A 163 -12.17 11.45 -3.06
CA GLY A 163 -13.55 11.80 -2.74
C GLY A 163 -14.59 11.28 -3.75
N ARG A 164 -14.14 10.76 -4.92
CA ARG A 164 -15.06 10.25 -5.96
C ARG A 164 -15.87 9.05 -5.50
N VAL A 165 -15.31 8.19 -4.68
CA VAL A 165 -15.99 6.99 -4.16
C VAL A 165 -17.22 7.36 -3.33
N ALA A 166 -17.17 8.47 -2.58
CA ALA A 166 -18.30 8.96 -1.80
C ALA A 166 -19.36 9.71 -2.63
N ASP A 167 -19.04 10.13 -3.85
CA ASP A 167 -19.95 10.87 -4.73
C ASP A 167 -20.75 9.90 -5.61
N PRO A 168 -22.07 9.76 -5.43
CA PRO A 168 -22.89 8.80 -6.18
C PRO A 168 -23.02 9.14 -7.67
N VAL A 169 -22.67 10.36 -8.08
CA VAL A 169 -22.68 10.78 -9.49
C VAL A 169 -21.48 10.21 -10.26
N GLN A 170 -20.37 9.97 -9.57
CA GLN A 170 -19.16 9.38 -10.15
C GLN A 170 -19.38 7.88 -10.42
N ARG A 171 -19.30 7.50 -11.70
CA ARG A 171 -19.58 6.12 -12.16
C ARG A 171 -18.52 5.60 -13.14
N ASP A 172 -17.36 6.24 -13.17
CA ASP A 172 -16.24 5.70 -13.93
C ASP A 172 -15.84 4.31 -13.38
N GLU A 173 -15.16 3.53 -14.21
CA GLU A 173 -14.83 2.13 -13.93
C GLU A 173 -14.00 1.98 -12.64
N VAL A 174 -12.98 2.81 -12.46
CA VAL A 174 -12.12 2.80 -11.27
C VAL A 174 -12.90 3.14 -9.99
N THR A 175 -13.72 4.20 -10.03
CA THR A 175 -14.55 4.60 -8.88
C THR A 175 -15.56 3.51 -8.52
N SER A 176 -16.13 2.85 -9.53
CA SER A 176 -17.06 1.75 -9.35
C SER A 176 -16.36 0.52 -8.76
N ALA A 177 -15.18 0.17 -9.25
CA ALA A 177 -14.37 -0.93 -8.72
C ALA A 177 -14.00 -0.71 -7.25
N TYR A 178 -13.55 0.49 -6.88
CA TYR A 178 -13.25 0.81 -5.48
C TYR A 178 -14.48 0.72 -4.58
N ARG A 179 -15.65 1.15 -5.07
CA ARG A 179 -16.91 1.08 -4.31
C ARG A 179 -17.35 -0.37 -4.10
N SER A 180 -17.31 -1.20 -5.16
CA SER A 180 -17.58 -2.64 -5.09
C SER A 180 -16.63 -3.34 -4.12
N LEU A 181 -15.31 -3.08 -4.24
CA LEU A 181 -14.32 -3.68 -3.37
C LEU A 181 -14.59 -3.38 -1.88
N VAL A 182 -14.91 -2.13 -1.54
CA VAL A 182 -15.25 -1.76 -0.16
C VAL A 182 -16.51 -2.49 0.31
N GLN A 183 -17.56 -2.55 -0.53
CA GLN A 183 -18.81 -3.23 -0.17
C GLN A 183 -18.58 -4.74 0.01
N GLU A 184 -17.99 -5.41 -0.95
CA GLU A 184 -17.75 -6.85 -0.93
C GLU A 184 -16.91 -7.28 0.26
N THR A 185 -15.86 -6.50 0.59
CA THR A 185 -15.00 -6.81 1.74
C THR A 185 -15.71 -6.59 3.08
N GLN A 186 -16.65 -5.65 3.18
CA GLN A 186 -17.46 -5.47 4.38
C GLN A 186 -18.49 -6.60 4.58
N GLU A 187 -18.98 -7.21 3.50
CA GLU A 187 -19.94 -8.32 3.52
C GLU A 187 -19.27 -9.69 3.71
N SER A 188 -17.96 -9.78 3.48
CA SER A 188 -17.21 -11.04 3.53
C SER A 188 -16.94 -11.50 4.96
N SER A 189 -17.25 -12.77 5.25
CA SER A 189 -16.86 -13.41 6.53
C SER A 189 -15.40 -13.86 6.59
N ALA A 190 -14.68 -13.87 5.46
CA ALA A 190 -13.29 -14.29 5.38
C ALA A 190 -12.29 -13.21 5.80
N VAL A 191 -12.73 -11.96 5.93
CA VAL A 191 -11.89 -10.83 6.31
C VAL A 191 -12.55 -9.93 7.35
N LEU A 192 -11.73 -9.30 8.20
CA LEU A 192 -12.12 -8.10 8.93
C LEU A 192 -11.68 -6.89 8.11
N ALA A 193 -12.63 -6.04 7.74
CA ALA A 193 -12.40 -4.91 6.84
C ALA A 193 -12.70 -3.57 7.50
N THR A 194 -11.88 -2.56 7.23
CA THR A 194 -12.17 -1.17 7.59
C THR A 194 -11.53 -0.19 6.61
N VAL A 195 -12.11 1.00 6.48
CA VAL A 195 -11.53 2.11 5.72
C VAL A 195 -11.19 3.23 6.68
N SER A 196 -9.94 3.67 6.70
CA SER A 196 -9.55 4.89 7.40
C SER A 196 -9.50 6.09 6.44
N ALA A 197 -9.83 7.27 6.94
CA ALA A 197 -9.82 8.51 6.16
C ALA A 197 -8.45 9.20 6.13
N SER A 198 -7.35 8.50 6.47
CA SER A 198 -6.00 9.06 6.39
C SER A 198 -5.60 9.30 4.93
N GLY A 199 -5.17 10.52 4.63
CA GLY A 199 -4.80 10.89 3.26
C GLY A 199 -5.94 10.67 2.27
N GLU A 200 -5.65 9.91 1.23
CA GLU A 200 -6.62 9.55 0.18
C GLU A 200 -7.44 8.28 0.52
N GLY A 201 -7.42 7.88 1.79
CA GLY A 201 -8.06 6.67 2.31
C GLY A 201 -7.16 5.44 2.27
N LEU A 202 -7.32 4.58 3.27
CA LEU A 202 -6.65 3.28 3.32
C LEU A 202 -7.68 2.21 3.68
N LEU A 203 -7.94 1.27 2.75
CA LEU A 203 -8.66 0.03 3.05
C LEU A 203 -7.69 -0.94 3.72
N GLN A 204 -8.13 -1.53 4.81
CA GLN A 204 -7.37 -2.47 5.62
C GLN A 204 -8.19 -3.75 5.75
N LEU A 205 -7.62 -4.86 5.32
CA LEU A 205 -8.24 -6.17 5.36
C LEU A 205 -7.35 -7.10 6.18
N ILE A 206 -7.91 -7.79 7.16
CA ILE A 206 -7.22 -8.86 7.90
C ILE A 206 -7.87 -10.19 7.50
N SER A 207 -7.07 -11.13 6.99
CA SER A 207 -7.53 -12.48 6.70
C SER A 207 -7.83 -13.22 8.00
N VAL A 208 -9.10 -13.60 8.21
CA VAL A 208 -9.51 -14.39 9.38
C VAL A 208 -9.67 -15.88 9.06
N GLY A 209 -9.64 -16.24 7.77
CA GLY A 209 -9.86 -17.60 7.29
C GLY A 209 -11.36 -17.94 7.31
N GLU A 210 -11.73 -18.93 6.53
CA GLU A 210 -13.09 -19.49 6.61
C GLU A 210 -13.29 -20.11 8.00
N SER A 211 -14.45 -19.84 8.58
CA SER A 211 -14.90 -20.39 9.88
C SER A 211 -15.27 -21.86 9.73
#